data_7a70a2c8329384bc1c9cc0156f1bce1f
#
_entry.id   7a70a2c8329384bc1c9cc0156f1bce1f
#
_cell.length_a   1.000
_cell.length_b   1.000
_cell.length_c   1.000
_cell.angle_alpha   90.00
_cell.angle_beta   90.00
_cell.angle_gamma   90.00
#
_symmetry.space_group_name_H-M   'P 1'
#
loop_
_entity.id
_entity.type
_entity.pdbx_description
1 polymer ?
#
loop_
_entity_poly.entity_id
_entity_poly.type
_entity_poly.pdbx_seq_one_letter_code
_entity_poly.pdbx_strand_id
1 'polypeptide(L)'
;MGSITLRQVHKTYGRGPKAVKVIHGVDVEITDGEFVVIVGPSGCGKSTLLRMVAGLEEITGGEIEIGGRVVNRLEPAERDIAMVFQNYALYPHMSVFDNMAYGLKIAKVPKAEIRTRVEKAAGILELGQLLQRKPRELSGGQRQRVAMGRAIVRQPQVFLFDEPLSNLDAKLRAQTRLEIQKLHRELGVTSLFVTHDQVEAMTLAQRMIVMNAGRMEQIGTPDEVYARPATIFVAGFIGSPPMNLLPGRAEGRRFTIGDVTLNLVEPAPRDGALILGARPEHIEIRAEGEWPLKIEMVEMLGAERIVYGHLGSELVNVRIDATDVAPHAGDQARLHVDTRHLHWFDAQSGQRV
;
A
#
# COMPACT_ATOMS: atom_id res chain seq x y z
N MET A 1 -18.96 -9.41 -12.98
CA MET A 1 -17.99 -9.11 -11.95
C MET A 1 -18.57 -7.97 -11.14
N GLY A 2 -18.03 -7.57 -10.02
CA GLY A 2 -18.75 -6.66 -9.12
C GLY A 2 -17.90 -5.44 -8.70
N SER A 3 -18.44 -4.24 -8.86
CA SER A 3 -17.91 -3.03 -8.23
C SER A 3 -18.03 -3.10 -6.70
N ILE A 4 -17.26 -2.27 -5.99
CA ILE A 4 -17.40 -2.08 -4.53
C ILE A 4 -17.63 -0.60 -4.28
N THR A 5 -18.66 -0.28 -3.51
CA THR A 5 -18.88 1.11 -3.06
C THR A 5 -19.00 1.14 -1.54
N LEU A 6 -18.21 2.01 -0.92
CA LEU A 6 -18.26 2.31 0.50
C LEU A 6 -18.79 3.74 0.66
N ARG A 7 -19.87 3.92 1.46
CA ARG A 7 -20.44 5.24 1.74
C ARG A 7 -20.45 5.47 3.24
N GLN A 8 -19.64 6.43 3.70
CA GLN A 8 -19.50 6.81 5.10
C GLN A 8 -19.35 5.61 6.03
N VAL A 9 -18.48 4.65 5.66
CA VAL A 9 -18.30 3.43 6.43
C VAL A 9 -17.56 3.74 7.74
N HIS A 10 -18.17 3.38 8.87
CA HIS A 10 -17.66 3.58 10.21
C HIS A 10 -17.52 2.28 10.97
N LYS A 11 -16.50 2.21 11.84
CA LYS A 11 -16.36 1.15 12.83
C LYS A 11 -16.00 1.69 14.19
N THR A 12 -16.79 1.32 15.19
CA THR A 12 -16.54 1.60 16.60
C THR A 12 -16.63 0.29 17.38
N TYR A 13 -15.60 -0.04 18.14
CA TYR A 13 -15.60 -1.16 19.07
C TYR A 13 -15.99 -0.72 20.47
N GLY A 14 -16.71 -1.58 21.19
CA GLY A 14 -17.20 -1.29 22.52
C GLY A 14 -18.42 -0.38 22.54
N ARG A 15 -18.86 -0.02 23.75
CA ARG A 15 -20.02 0.86 23.99
C ARG A 15 -19.74 1.86 25.11
N GLY A 16 -20.45 3.00 25.08
CA GLY A 16 -20.34 4.04 26.11
C GLY A 16 -18.95 4.69 26.15
N PRO A 17 -18.44 5.10 27.33
CA PRO A 17 -17.18 5.83 27.46
C PRO A 17 -15.92 5.07 27.04
N LYS A 18 -16.02 3.74 26.89
CA LYS A 18 -14.92 2.86 26.43
C LYS A 18 -14.99 2.55 24.92
N ALA A 19 -15.88 3.20 24.18
CA ALA A 19 -16.01 3.01 22.75
C ALA A 19 -14.77 3.57 22.02
N VAL A 20 -14.17 2.76 21.15
CA VAL A 20 -13.01 3.14 20.35
C VAL A 20 -13.41 3.15 18.87
N LYS A 21 -13.41 4.32 18.26
CA LYS A 21 -13.68 4.48 16.84
C LYS A 21 -12.41 4.14 16.05
N VAL A 22 -12.47 3.13 15.19
CA VAL A 22 -11.33 2.58 14.44
C VAL A 22 -11.40 2.98 12.96
N ILE A 23 -12.60 3.13 12.40
CA ILE A 23 -12.82 3.64 11.03
C ILE A 23 -13.74 4.86 11.10
N HIS A 24 -13.34 5.93 10.42
CA HIS A 24 -13.87 7.29 10.62
C HIS A 24 -14.68 7.84 9.42
N GLY A 25 -15.41 7.01 8.72
CA GLY A 25 -16.18 7.42 7.55
C GLY A 25 -15.32 7.33 6.28
N VAL A 26 -15.23 6.13 5.74
CA VAL A 26 -14.53 5.87 4.49
C VAL A 26 -15.54 5.91 3.35
N ASP A 27 -15.24 6.74 2.34
CA ASP A 27 -15.95 6.85 1.08
C ASP A 27 -15.04 6.43 -0.05
N VAL A 28 -15.40 5.38 -0.79
CA VAL A 28 -14.66 4.96 -1.97
C VAL A 28 -15.56 4.21 -2.94
N GLU A 29 -15.32 4.43 -4.22
CA GLU A 29 -15.90 3.67 -5.31
C GLU A 29 -14.78 2.94 -6.06
N ILE A 30 -14.90 1.62 -6.16
CA ILE A 30 -13.98 0.72 -6.87
C ILE A 30 -14.75 0.15 -8.04
N THR A 31 -14.25 0.40 -9.23
CA THR A 31 -14.90 -0.02 -10.47
C THR A 31 -14.74 -1.51 -10.72
N ASP A 32 -15.65 -2.07 -11.53
CA ASP A 32 -15.55 -3.48 -11.92
C ASP A 32 -14.24 -3.79 -12.62
N GLY A 33 -13.57 -4.86 -12.19
CA GLY A 33 -12.29 -5.31 -12.69
C GLY A 33 -11.07 -4.52 -12.18
N GLU A 34 -11.25 -3.58 -11.27
CA GLU A 34 -10.16 -2.76 -10.74
C GLU A 34 -9.35 -3.48 -9.66
N PHE A 35 -8.02 -3.25 -9.65
CA PHE A 35 -7.11 -3.69 -8.58
C PHE A 35 -6.76 -2.52 -7.67
N VAL A 36 -7.36 -2.50 -6.49
CA VAL A 36 -7.12 -1.45 -5.50
C VAL A 36 -6.30 -1.99 -4.33
N VAL A 37 -5.26 -1.25 -3.94
CA VAL A 37 -4.43 -1.59 -2.78
C VAL A 37 -4.68 -0.62 -1.64
N ILE A 38 -4.94 -1.15 -0.45
CA ILE A 38 -5.02 -0.38 0.79
C ILE A 38 -3.66 -0.50 1.49
N VAL A 39 -2.99 0.63 1.70
CA VAL A 39 -1.67 0.70 2.34
C VAL A 39 -1.70 1.69 3.51
N GLY A 40 -0.83 1.48 4.49
CA GLY A 40 -0.71 2.34 5.68
C GLY A 40 0.02 1.64 6.83
N PRO A 41 0.33 2.33 7.91
CA PRO A 41 1.00 1.79 9.08
C PRO A 41 0.24 0.63 9.73
N SER A 42 0.93 -0.17 10.53
CA SER A 42 0.29 -1.20 11.35
C SER A 42 -0.74 -0.56 12.29
N GLY A 43 -1.92 -1.19 12.43
CA GLY A 43 -2.98 -0.70 13.31
C GLY A 43 -3.83 0.46 12.76
N CYS A 44 -3.59 0.97 11.55
CA CYS A 44 -4.39 2.08 10.99
C CYS A 44 -5.79 1.68 10.48
N GLY A 45 -6.21 0.41 10.58
CA GLY A 45 -7.56 -0.04 10.25
C GLY A 45 -7.73 -0.78 8.92
N LYS A 46 -6.67 -1.03 8.13
CA LYS A 46 -6.74 -1.69 6.81
C LYS A 46 -7.46 -3.04 6.83
N SER A 47 -6.97 -3.98 7.66
CA SER A 47 -7.59 -5.32 7.78
C SER A 47 -9.00 -5.25 8.35
N THR A 48 -9.30 -4.27 9.23
CA THR A 48 -10.66 -4.03 9.71
C THR A 48 -11.57 -3.63 8.56
N LEU A 49 -11.16 -2.69 7.71
CA LEU A 49 -11.92 -2.27 6.54
C LEU A 49 -12.15 -3.43 5.57
N LEU A 50 -11.11 -4.21 5.28
CA LEU A 50 -11.21 -5.39 4.42
C LEU A 50 -12.19 -6.43 4.99
N ARG A 51 -12.13 -6.70 6.31
CA ARG A 51 -13.01 -7.65 6.98
C ARG A 51 -14.47 -7.18 7.01
N MET A 52 -14.70 -5.86 7.08
CA MET A 52 -16.06 -5.30 6.95
C MET A 52 -16.61 -5.51 5.55
N VAL A 53 -15.81 -5.34 4.50
CA VAL A 53 -16.21 -5.69 3.12
C VAL A 53 -16.50 -7.19 3.00
N ALA A 54 -15.69 -8.03 3.64
CA ALA A 54 -15.88 -9.48 3.67
C ALA A 54 -17.11 -9.94 4.48
N GLY A 55 -17.68 -9.09 5.34
CA GLY A 55 -18.74 -9.48 6.29
C GLY A 55 -18.25 -10.27 7.49
N LEU A 56 -16.94 -10.32 7.69
CA LEU A 56 -16.31 -10.92 8.87
C LEU A 56 -16.30 -9.98 10.08
N GLU A 57 -16.61 -8.72 9.85
CA GLU A 57 -16.73 -7.66 10.84
C GLU A 57 -17.91 -6.76 10.49
N GLU A 58 -18.78 -6.49 11.45
CA GLU A 58 -19.93 -5.61 11.25
C GLU A 58 -19.51 -4.14 11.20
N ILE A 59 -20.10 -3.37 10.29
CA ILE A 59 -20.00 -1.91 10.31
C ILE A 59 -20.88 -1.33 11.41
N THR A 60 -20.49 -0.17 11.95
CA THR A 60 -21.32 0.55 12.95
C THR A 60 -22.07 1.74 12.34
N GLY A 61 -21.81 2.05 11.09
CA GLY A 61 -22.47 3.10 10.32
C GLY A 61 -22.03 3.09 8.88
N GLY A 62 -22.83 3.69 8.02
CA GLY A 62 -22.57 3.76 6.58
C GLY A 62 -23.12 2.55 5.81
N GLU A 63 -22.67 2.40 4.59
CA GLU A 63 -23.15 1.39 3.66
C GLU A 63 -22.01 0.77 2.85
N ILE A 64 -22.08 -0.56 2.66
CA ILE A 64 -21.21 -1.31 1.76
C ILE A 64 -22.09 -1.93 0.67
N GLU A 65 -21.72 -1.68 -0.58
CA GLU A 65 -22.37 -2.22 -1.75
C GLU A 65 -21.36 -3.04 -2.59
N ILE A 66 -21.76 -4.21 -3.04
CA ILE A 66 -20.97 -5.08 -3.93
C ILE A 66 -21.86 -5.46 -5.13
N GLY A 67 -21.38 -5.15 -6.35
CA GLY A 67 -22.13 -5.45 -7.58
C GLY A 67 -23.53 -4.84 -7.62
N GLY A 68 -23.71 -3.62 -7.11
CA GLY A 68 -24.98 -2.92 -7.05
C GLY A 68 -25.92 -3.39 -5.93
N ARG A 69 -25.48 -4.29 -5.03
CA ARG A 69 -26.26 -4.82 -3.93
C ARG A 69 -25.69 -4.39 -2.58
N VAL A 70 -26.50 -3.80 -1.72
CA VAL A 70 -26.12 -3.50 -0.33
C VAL A 70 -25.93 -4.79 0.46
N VAL A 71 -24.75 -4.96 1.07
CA VAL A 71 -24.33 -6.20 1.73
C VAL A 71 -24.21 -6.10 3.25
N ASN A 72 -24.59 -4.99 3.86
CA ASN A 72 -24.41 -4.72 5.30
C ASN A 72 -24.87 -5.86 6.20
N ARG A 73 -26.03 -6.50 5.85
CA ARG A 73 -26.67 -7.54 6.65
C ARG A 73 -26.45 -8.95 6.11
N LEU A 74 -25.66 -9.10 5.05
CA LEU A 74 -25.38 -10.38 4.43
C LEU A 74 -24.21 -11.07 5.12
N GLU A 75 -24.36 -12.35 5.37
CA GLU A 75 -23.28 -13.21 5.82
C GLU A 75 -22.16 -13.30 4.77
N PRO A 76 -20.90 -13.57 5.16
CA PRO A 76 -19.78 -13.66 4.21
C PRO A 76 -20.02 -14.60 3.02
N ALA A 77 -20.74 -15.70 3.24
CA ALA A 77 -21.05 -16.67 2.20
C ALA A 77 -22.04 -16.15 1.13
N GLU A 78 -22.83 -15.13 1.46
CA GLU A 78 -23.85 -14.55 0.61
C GLU A 78 -23.35 -13.35 -0.20
N ARG A 79 -22.12 -12.86 0.08
CA ARG A 79 -21.54 -11.67 -0.57
C ARG A 79 -20.85 -11.95 -1.89
N ASP A 80 -20.78 -13.20 -2.32
CA ASP A 80 -20.10 -13.66 -3.54
C ASP A 80 -18.66 -13.14 -3.67
N ILE A 81 -17.92 -13.26 -2.58
CA ILE A 81 -16.51 -12.87 -2.46
C ILE A 81 -15.62 -14.07 -2.18
N ALA A 82 -14.33 -13.95 -2.47
CA ALA A 82 -13.32 -14.88 -2.00
C ALA A 82 -12.20 -14.13 -1.30
N MET A 83 -11.75 -14.63 -0.15
CA MET A 83 -10.73 -14.01 0.67
C MET A 83 -9.50 -14.92 0.80
N VAL A 84 -8.32 -14.31 0.60
CA VAL A 84 -7.00 -14.91 0.85
C VAL A 84 -6.44 -14.28 2.12
N PHE A 85 -6.22 -15.11 3.14
CA PHE A 85 -5.73 -14.69 4.44
C PHE A 85 -4.20 -14.69 4.53
N GLN A 86 -3.64 -13.89 5.41
CA GLN A 86 -2.22 -13.78 5.69
C GLN A 86 -1.56 -15.13 6.03
N ASN A 87 -2.24 -16.02 6.75
CA ASN A 87 -1.75 -17.33 7.15
C ASN A 87 -2.16 -18.45 6.19
N TYR A 88 -2.62 -18.13 4.97
CA TYR A 88 -3.11 -19.03 3.93
C TYR A 88 -4.35 -19.85 4.32
N ALA A 89 -4.60 -20.08 5.59
CA ALA A 89 -5.75 -20.84 6.16
C ALA A 89 -5.98 -22.20 5.45
N LEU A 90 -4.90 -22.92 5.09
CA LEU A 90 -5.01 -24.23 4.46
C LEU A 90 -5.37 -25.31 5.49
N TYR A 91 -6.20 -26.27 5.08
CA TYR A 91 -6.51 -27.44 5.89
C TYR A 91 -5.34 -28.45 5.81
N PRO A 92 -4.57 -28.67 6.90
CA PRO A 92 -3.29 -29.39 6.84
C PRO A 92 -3.43 -30.89 6.55
N HIS A 93 -4.60 -31.46 6.84
CA HIS A 93 -4.92 -32.87 6.62
C HIS A 93 -5.41 -33.19 5.21
N MET A 94 -5.84 -32.17 4.47
CA MET A 94 -6.38 -32.30 3.10
C MET A 94 -5.26 -32.18 2.06
N SER A 95 -5.45 -32.83 0.90
CA SER A 95 -4.60 -32.64 -0.28
C SER A 95 -4.76 -31.21 -0.85
N VAL A 96 -3.88 -30.80 -1.76
CA VAL A 96 -4.03 -29.54 -2.54
C VAL A 96 -5.37 -29.54 -3.27
N PHE A 97 -5.69 -30.66 -3.96
CA PHE A 97 -6.97 -30.79 -4.64
C PHE A 97 -8.15 -30.58 -3.69
N ASP A 98 -8.14 -31.25 -2.53
CA ASP A 98 -9.24 -31.17 -1.56
C ASP A 98 -9.33 -29.78 -0.92
N ASN A 99 -8.20 -29.11 -0.66
CA ASN A 99 -8.18 -27.73 -0.22
C ASN A 99 -8.87 -26.81 -1.22
N MET A 100 -8.53 -26.91 -2.52
CA MET A 100 -9.15 -26.11 -3.57
C MET A 100 -10.64 -26.44 -3.75
N ALA A 101 -10.98 -27.73 -3.74
CA ALA A 101 -12.35 -28.24 -3.94
C ALA A 101 -13.31 -27.95 -2.77
N TYR A 102 -12.80 -27.66 -1.57
CA TYR A 102 -13.59 -27.66 -0.33
C TYR A 102 -14.83 -26.77 -0.39
N GLY A 103 -14.68 -25.52 -0.81
CA GLY A 103 -15.79 -24.58 -0.93
C GLY A 103 -16.86 -25.04 -1.93
N LEU A 104 -16.44 -25.63 -3.05
CA LEU A 104 -17.36 -26.17 -4.06
C LEU A 104 -18.12 -27.42 -3.56
N LYS A 105 -17.44 -28.27 -2.74
CA LYS A 105 -18.09 -29.42 -2.09
C LYS A 105 -19.20 -28.97 -1.13
N ILE A 106 -18.96 -27.93 -0.32
CA ILE A 106 -19.96 -27.36 0.59
C ILE A 106 -21.15 -26.79 -0.21
N ALA A 107 -20.86 -26.10 -1.32
CA ALA A 107 -21.88 -25.57 -2.23
C ALA A 107 -22.59 -26.66 -3.06
N LYS A 108 -22.30 -27.96 -2.80
CA LYS A 108 -22.90 -29.13 -3.48
C LYS A 108 -22.76 -29.12 -5.01
N VAL A 109 -21.66 -28.51 -5.53
CA VAL A 109 -21.32 -28.53 -6.97
C VAL A 109 -21.06 -29.99 -7.40
N PRO A 110 -21.49 -30.39 -8.61
CA PRO A 110 -21.24 -31.72 -9.13
C PRO A 110 -19.75 -32.08 -9.21
N LYS A 111 -19.40 -33.35 -8.86
CA LYS A 111 -18.00 -33.81 -8.79
C LYS A 111 -17.20 -33.58 -10.08
N ALA A 112 -17.85 -33.78 -11.24
CA ALA A 112 -17.22 -33.56 -12.54
C ALA A 112 -16.83 -32.06 -12.73
N GLU A 113 -17.72 -31.16 -12.37
CA GLU A 113 -17.49 -29.71 -12.45
C GLU A 113 -16.42 -29.25 -11.44
N ILE A 114 -16.43 -29.79 -10.22
CA ILE A 114 -15.37 -29.52 -9.22
C ILE A 114 -14.00 -29.86 -9.83
N ARG A 115 -13.88 -31.03 -10.44
CA ARG A 115 -12.63 -31.50 -11.04
C ARG A 115 -12.17 -30.54 -12.14
N THR A 116 -13.04 -30.18 -13.06
CA THR A 116 -12.73 -29.24 -14.14
C THR A 116 -12.28 -27.88 -13.64
N ARG A 117 -13.00 -27.31 -12.64
CA ARG A 117 -12.63 -26.00 -12.07
C ARG A 117 -11.31 -26.04 -11.33
N VAL A 118 -11.04 -27.12 -10.55
CA VAL A 118 -9.79 -27.29 -9.82
C VAL A 118 -8.62 -27.50 -10.79
N GLU A 119 -8.76 -28.36 -11.79
CA GLU A 119 -7.71 -28.59 -12.81
C GLU A 119 -7.39 -27.32 -13.60
N LYS A 120 -8.41 -26.55 -13.98
CA LYS A 120 -8.23 -25.24 -14.64
C LYS A 120 -7.45 -24.26 -13.76
N ALA A 121 -7.86 -24.07 -12.50
CA ALA A 121 -7.19 -23.18 -11.57
C ALA A 121 -5.77 -23.67 -11.23
N ALA A 122 -5.56 -24.99 -11.13
CA ALA A 122 -4.25 -25.58 -10.92
C ALA A 122 -3.32 -25.37 -12.13
N GLY A 123 -3.86 -25.35 -13.35
CA GLY A 123 -3.11 -24.99 -14.57
C GLY A 123 -2.60 -23.57 -14.52
N ILE A 124 -3.48 -22.60 -14.23
CA ILE A 124 -3.13 -21.17 -14.10
C ILE A 124 -2.03 -20.93 -13.03
N LEU A 125 -2.11 -21.67 -11.90
CA LEU A 125 -1.23 -21.52 -10.74
C LEU A 125 0.00 -22.46 -10.76
N GLU A 126 0.20 -23.24 -11.83
CA GLU A 126 1.28 -24.21 -11.96
C GLU A 126 1.30 -25.25 -10.81
N LEU A 127 0.11 -25.66 -10.35
CA LEU A 127 -0.08 -26.63 -9.25
C LEU A 127 -0.44 -28.04 -9.74
N GLY A 128 -0.53 -28.28 -11.04
CA GLY A 128 -1.04 -29.53 -11.61
C GLY A 128 -0.40 -30.79 -11.04
N GLN A 129 0.93 -30.82 -10.93
CA GLN A 129 1.68 -31.95 -10.39
C GLN A 129 1.65 -32.05 -8.85
N LEU A 130 1.11 -31.03 -8.18
CA LEU A 130 1.09 -30.95 -6.72
C LEU A 130 -0.29 -31.27 -6.12
N LEU A 131 -1.30 -31.55 -6.94
CA LEU A 131 -2.69 -31.71 -6.51
C LEU A 131 -2.90 -32.78 -5.44
N GLN A 132 -2.06 -33.83 -5.41
CA GLN A 132 -2.16 -34.91 -4.43
C GLN A 132 -1.32 -34.69 -3.17
N ARG A 133 -0.46 -33.65 -3.15
CA ARG A 133 0.37 -33.32 -1.99
C ARG A 133 -0.45 -32.67 -0.88
N LYS A 134 0.08 -32.73 0.35
CA LYS A 134 -0.46 -32.02 1.52
C LYS A 134 0.30 -30.72 1.77
N PRO A 135 -0.29 -29.73 2.47
CA PRO A 135 0.36 -28.44 2.75
C PRO A 135 1.76 -28.52 3.37
N ARG A 136 2.03 -29.53 4.21
CA ARG A 136 3.34 -29.75 4.82
C ARG A 136 4.45 -30.11 3.81
N GLU A 137 4.08 -30.57 2.62
CA GLU A 137 4.98 -30.99 1.55
C GLU A 137 5.23 -29.89 0.52
N LEU A 138 4.76 -28.68 0.81
CA LEU A 138 4.79 -27.53 -0.08
C LEU A 138 5.70 -26.42 0.47
N SER A 139 6.37 -25.68 -0.43
CA SER A 139 7.04 -24.43 -0.09
C SER A 139 6.06 -23.33 0.31
N GLY A 140 6.55 -22.22 0.89
CA GLY A 140 5.72 -21.05 1.24
C GLY A 140 4.90 -20.52 0.05
N GLY A 141 5.55 -20.29 -1.10
CA GLY A 141 4.89 -19.84 -2.31
C GLY A 141 3.89 -20.82 -2.89
N GLN A 142 4.19 -22.14 -2.81
CA GLN A 142 3.24 -23.17 -3.23
C GLN A 142 2.00 -23.17 -2.34
N ARG A 143 2.14 -23.01 -1.02
CA ARG A 143 1.01 -22.89 -0.10
C ARG A 143 0.16 -21.67 -0.42
N GLN A 144 0.78 -20.55 -0.74
CA GLN A 144 0.08 -19.34 -1.14
C GLN A 144 -0.69 -19.54 -2.45
N ARG A 145 -0.08 -20.14 -3.48
CA ARG A 145 -0.79 -20.48 -4.73
C ARG A 145 -1.99 -21.38 -4.47
N VAL A 146 -1.90 -22.35 -3.55
CA VAL A 146 -3.05 -23.15 -3.15
C VAL A 146 -4.14 -22.32 -2.49
N ALA A 147 -3.80 -21.34 -1.63
CA ALA A 147 -4.76 -20.43 -1.04
C ALA A 147 -5.47 -19.55 -2.11
N MET A 148 -4.70 -19.07 -3.10
CA MET A 148 -5.28 -18.38 -4.27
C MET A 148 -6.18 -19.30 -5.09
N GLY A 149 -5.78 -20.55 -5.31
CA GLY A 149 -6.58 -21.55 -6.00
C GLY A 149 -7.93 -21.80 -5.34
N ARG A 150 -7.97 -21.84 -4.00
CA ARG A 150 -9.23 -21.94 -3.23
C ARG A 150 -10.19 -20.77 -3.52
N ALA A 151 -9.63 -19.58 -3.76
CA ALA A 151 -10.39 -18.39 -4.10
C ALA A 151 -10.89 -18.44 -5.55
N ILE A 152 -10.01 -18.76 -6.49
CA ILE A 152 -10.26 -18.75 -7.94
C ILE A 152 -11.36 -19.76 -8.33
N VAL A 153 -11.33 -20.99 -7.79
CA VAL A 153 -12.31 -22.05 -8.14
C VAL A 153 -13.75 -21.66 -7.85
N ARG A 154 -13.97 -20.68 -6.95
CA ARG A 154 -15.30 -20.17 -6.59
C ARG A 154 -15.85 -19.21 -7.64
N GLN A 155 -15.00 -18.63 -8.50
CA GLN A 155 -15.36 -17.60 -9.48
C GLN A 155 -16.13 -16.43 -8.83
N PRO A 156 -15.56 -15.78 -7.81
CA PRO A 156 -16.25 -14.73 -7.07
C PRO A 156 -16.35 -13.44 -7.89
N GLN A 157 -17.26 -12.54 -7.49
CA GLN A 157 -17.32 -11.19 -8.06
C GLN A 157 -16.16 -10.30 -7.60
N VAL A 158 -15.63 -10.55 -6.39
CA VAL A 158 -14.57 -9.76 -5.76
C VAL A 158 -13.56 -10.65 -5.06
N PHE A 159 -12.26 -10.36 -5.27
CA PHE A 159 -11.16 -10.92 -4.48
C PHE A 159 -10.76 -9.97 -3.37
N LEU A 160 -10.56 -10.50 -2.16
CA LEU A 160 -10.05 -9.79 -1.00
C LEU A 160 -8.74 -10.45 -0.54
N PHE A 161 -7.67 -9.66 -0.37
CA PHE A 161 -6.36 -10.13 0.06
C PHE A 161 -5.93 -9.43 1.34
N ASP A 162 -5.82 -10.16 2.47
CA ASP A 162 -5.39 -9.64 3.77
C ASP A 162 -3.89 -9.98 3.98
N GLU A 163 -3.00 -9.07 3.59
CA GLU A 163 -1.54 -9.17 3.69
C GLU A 163 -0.97 -10.53 3.19
N PRO A 164 -1.31 -10.99 2.00
CA PRO A 164 -1.00 -12.36 1.57
C PRO A 164 0.50 -12.62 1.35
N LEU A 165 1.34 -11.58 1.23
CA LEU A 165 2.76 -11.69 0.94
C LEU A 165 3.66 -11.52 2.18
N SER A 166 3.12 -11.14 3.33
CA SER A 166 3.87 -10.76 4.53
C SER A 166 4.76 -11.89 5.10
N ASN A 167 4.37 -13.15 4.91
CA ASN A 167 5.07 -14.32 5.43
C ASN A 167 6.09 -14.93 4.44
N LEU A 168 6.41 -14.22 3.35
CA LEU A 168 7.36 -14.66 2.33
C LEU A 168 8.70 -13.94 2.47
N ASP A 169 9.79 -14.63 2.13
CA ASP A 169 11.08 -14.00 1.94
C ASP A 169 11.07 -13.04 0.73
N ALA A 170 12.05 -12.14 0.66
CA ALA A 170 12.08 -11.07 -0.33
C ALA A 170 12.03 -11.56 -1.79
N LYS A 171 12.76 -12.65 -2.11
CA LYS A 171 12.81 -13.21 -3.46
C LYS A 171 11.46 -13.80 -3.86
N LEU A 172 10.89 -14.60 -2.97
CA LEU A 172 9.59 -15.23 -3.20
C LEU A 172 8.45 -14.22 -3.24
N ARG A 173 8.52 -13.15 -2.41
CA ARG A 173 7.58 -12.03 -2.41
C ARG A 173 7.59 -11.32 -3.77
N ALA A 174 8.77 -11.00 -4.32
CA ALA A 174 8.89 -10.36 -5.63
C ALA A 174 8.30 -11.23 -6.75
N GLN A 175 8.58 -12.53 -6.73
CA GLN A 175 8.03 -13.46 -7.71
C GLN A 175 6.50 -13.57 -7.60
N THR A 176 5.97 -13.76 -6.40
CA THR A 176 4.53 -13.94 -6.19
C THR A 176 3.74 -12.68 -6.51
N ARG A 177 4.32 -11.50 -6.30
CA ARG A 177 3.72 -10.23 -6.72
C ARG A 177 3.48 -10.19 -8.23
N LEU A 178 4.46 -10.62 -9.04
CA LEU A 178 4.28 -10.73 -10.50
C LEU A 178 3.21 -11.76 -10.88
N GLU A 179 3.11 -12.86 -10.15
CA GLU A 179 2.08 -13.89 -10.36
C GLU A 179 0.67 -13.33 -10.07
N ILE A 180 0.51 -12.55 -9.00
CA ILE A 180 -0.77 -11.88 -8.67
C ILE A 180 -1.17 -10.90 -9.78
N GLN A 181 -0.23 -10.10 -10.30
CA GLN A 181 -0.51 -9.18 -11.41
C GLN A 181 -0.95 -9.93 -12.68
N LYS A 182 -0.27 -11.02 -13.03
CA LYS A 182 -0.65 -11.86 -14.20
C LYS A 182 -2.04 -12.44 -14.01
N LEU A 183 -2.28 -12.99 -12.82
CA LEU A 183 -3.57 -13.59 -12.47
C LEU A 183 -4.71 -12.58 -12.56
N HIS A 184 -4.53 -11.38 -12.00
CA HIS A 184 -5.55 -10.33 -12.09
C HIS A 184 -5.84 -9.95 -13.54
N ARG A 185 -4.82 -9.78 -14.38
CA ARG A 185 -4.99 -9.48 -15.82
C ARG A 185 -5.73 -10.58 -16.56
N GLU A 186 -5.50 -11.84 -16.20
CA GLU A 186 -6.16 -12.99 -16.83
C GLU A 186 -7.62 -13.14 -16.40
N LEU A 187 -7.91 -12.91 -15.11
CA LEU A 187 -9.25 -13.09 -14.55
C LEU A 187 -10.14 -11.84 -14.66
N GLY A 188 -9.55 -10.65 -14.62
CA GLY A 188 -10.26 -9.36 -14.66
C GLY A 188 -11.19 -9.13 -13.47
N VAL A 189 -11.03 -9.85 -12.35
CA VAL A 189 -11.92 -9.76 -11.18
C VAL A 189 -11.50 -8.60 -10.29
N THR A 190 -12.46 -7.79 -9.86
CA THR A 190 -12.26 -6.69 -8.90
C THR A 190 -11.51 -7.20 -7.67
N SER A 191 -10.43 -6.55 -7.31
CA SER A 191 -9.52 -7.00 -6.26
C SER A 191 -9.23 -5.90 -5.25
N LEU A 192 -9.39 -6.20 -3.97
CA LEU A 192 -9.01 -5.33 -2.86
C LEU A 192 -7.89 -6.00 -2.06
N PHE A 193 -6.71 -5.38 -2.06
CA PHE A 193 -5.49 -5.93 -1.50
C PHE A 193 -4.98 -5.06 -0.35
N VAL A 194 -4.75 -5.65 0.80
CA VAL A 194 -4.18 -4.96 1.97
C VAL A 194 -2.72 -5.31 2.11
N THR A 195 -1.90 -4.29 2.32
CA THR A 195 -0.47 -4.45 2.64
C THR A 195 0.04 -3.32 3.54
N HIS A 196 1.16 -3.55 4.19
CA HIS A 196 1.98 -2.52 4.83
C HIS A 196 3.26 -2.21 4.03
N ASP A 197 3.49 -2.92 2.93
CA ASP A 197 4.67 -2.78 2.06
C ASP A 197 4.37 -1.79 0.92
N GLN A 198 5.12 -0.69 0.88
CA GLN A 198 4.97 0.36 -0.14
C GLN A 198 5.29 -0.16 -1.55
N VAL A 199 6.29 -1.05 -1.67
CA VAL A 199 6.69 -1.60 -2.98
C VAL A 199 5.56 -2.46 -3.55
N GLU A 200 4.84 -3.21 -2.71
CA GLU A 200 3.65 -3.94 -3.12
C GLU A 200 2.57 -2.98 -3.61
N ALA A 201 2.29 -1.93 -2.84
CA ALA A 201 1.29 -0.94 -3.20
C ALA A 201 1.61 -0.22 -4.51
N MET A 202 2.85 0.27 -4.66
CA MET A 202 3.31 0.98 -5.86
C MET A 202 3.31 0.12 -7.12
N THR A 203 3.51 -1.20 -6.98
CA THR A 203 3.67 -2.09 -8.14
C THR A 203 2.43 -2.87 -8.51
N LEU A 204 1.53 -3.16 -7.56
CA LEU A 204 0.30 -3.93 -7.81
C LEU A 204 -0.90 -3.05 -8.15
N ALA A 205 -0.98 -1.86 -7.55
CA ALA A 205 -2.18 -1.04 -7.59
C ALA A 205 -2.43 -0.39 -8.95
N GLN A 206 -3.65 -0.43 -9.42
CA GLN A 206 -4.16 0.54 -10.41
C GLN A 206 -4.54 1.84 -9.70
N ARG A 207 -5.18 1.74 -8.52
CA ARG A 207 -5.28 2.82 -7.54
C ARG A 207 -4.90 2.31 -6.15
N MET A 208 -4.34 3.19 -5.35
CA MET A 208 -4.01 2.90 -3.96
C MET A 208 -4.77 3.83 -3.02
N ILE A 209 -5.18 3.27 -1.89
CA ILE A 209 -5.78 4.00 -0.76
C ILE A 209 -4.73 4.06 0.35
N VAL A 210 -4.28 5.25 0.69
CA VAL A 210 -3.38 5.47 1.84
C VAL A 210 -4.23 5.72 3.07
N MET A 211 -4.10 4.83 4.06
CA MET A 211 -4.84 4.92 5.32
C MET A 211 -3.94 5.34 6.48
N ASN A 212 -4.46 6.20 7.34
CA ASN A 212 -3.84 6.61 8.59
C ASN A 212 -4.89 6.75 9.69
N ALA A 213 -4.63 6.18 10.87
CA ALA A 213 -5.50 6.31 12.05
C ALA A 213 -7.01 6.18 11.74
N GLY A 214 -7.39 5.19 10.93
CA GLY A 214 -8.78 4.90 10.55
C GLY A 214 -9.40 5.85 9.51
N ARG A 215 -8.62 6.73 8.90
CA ARG A 215 -9.04 7.66 7.85
C ARG A 215 -8.34 7.34 6.53
N MET A 216 -9.00 7.64 5.44
CA MET A 216 -8.38 7.68 4.12
C MET A 216 -7.72 9.04 3.93
N GLU A 217 -6.39 9.05 3.83
CA GLU A 217 -5.60 10.28 3.60
C GLU A 217 -5.61 10.68 2.13
N GLN A 218 -5.46 9.70 1.25
CA GLN A 218 -5.45 9.91 -0.20
C GLN A 218 -5.86 8.64 -0.92
N ILE A 219 -6.50 8.80 -2.07
CA ILE A 219 -6.71 7.76 -3.08
C ILE A 219 -6.27 8.31 -4.44
N GLY A 220 -5.58 7.49 -5.23
CA GLY A 220 -5.11 7.84 -6.57
C GLY A 220 -4.28 6.72 -7.19
N THR A 221 -3.81 6.92 -8.40
CA THR A 221 -2.80 6.04 -8.99
C THR A 221 -1.50 6.11 -8.18
N PRO A 222 -0.63 5.07 -8.22
CA PRO A 222 0.67 5.14 -7.57
C PRO A 222 1.47 6.39 -7.94
N ASP A 223 1.49 6.75 -9.21
CA ASP A 223 2.20 7.94 -9.72
C ASP A 223 1.62 9.24 -9.14
N GLU A 224 0.29 9.38 -9.08
CA GLU A 224 -0.36 10.55 -8.48
C GLU A 224 -0.04 10.69 -6.99
N VAL A 225 -0.14 9.58 -6.24
CA VAL A 225 0.12 9.59 -4.79
C VAL A 225 1.60 9.91 -4.49
N TYR A 226 2.52 9.39 -5.32
CA TYR A 226 3.95 9.66 -5.20
C TYR A 226 4.31 11.09 -5.61
N ALA A 227 3.84 11.54 -6.77
CA ALA A 227 4.19 12.85 -7.34
C ALA A 227 3.44 14.01 -6.65
N ARG A 228 2.23 13.76 -6.14
CA ARG A 228 1.35 14.78 -5.55
C ARG A 228 0.73 14.32 -4.24
N PRO A 229 1.55 14.05 -3.20
CA PRO A 229 1.00 13.66 -1.90
C PRO A 229 0.10 14.76 -1.35
N ALA A 230 -1.09 14.36 -0.88
CA ALA A 230 -2.10 15.30 -0.37
C ALA A 230 -1.76 15.86 1.01
N THR A 231 -0.99 15.11 1.80
CA THR A 231 -0.62 15.49 3.17
C THR A 231 0.85 15.19 3.45
N ILE A 232 1.40 15.80 4.51
CA ILE A 232 2.74 15.48 5.03
C ILE A 232 2.83 13.99 5.43
N PHE A 233 1.72 13.41 5.89
CA PHE A 233 1.68 11.99 6.22
C PHE A 233 1.94 11.13 4.97
N VAL A 234 1.20 11.38 3.88
CA VAL A 234 1.38 10.65 2.62
C VAL A 234 2.78 10.87 2.05
N ALA A 235 3.28 12.11 2.08
CA ALA A 235 4.62 12.48 1.62
C ALA A 235 5.73 11.72 2.36
N GLY A 236 5.62 11.60 3.69
CA GLY A 236 6.58 10.89 4.54
C GLY A 236 6.37 9.37 4.56
N PHE A 237 5.16 8.88 4.26
CA PHE A 237 4.87 7.45 4.26
C PHE A 237 5.20 6.79 2.93
N ILE A 238 4.97 7.47 1.80
CA ILE A 238 5.21 6.93 0.45
C ILE A 238 6.57 7.39 -0.09
N GLY A 239 7.45 6.43 -0.31
CA GLY A 239 8.83 6.61 -0.76
C GLY A 239 9.85 6.02 0.23
N SER A 240 10.95 5.51 -0.31
CA SER A 240 12.07 4.94 0.48
C SER A 240 13.38 5.38 -0.13
N PRO A 241 14.13 6.25 0.55
CA PRO A 241 13.82 6.94 1.81
C PRO A 241 12.59 7.86 1.73
N PRO A 242 11.99 8.25 2.88
CA PRO A 242 10.87 9.18 2.90
C PRO A 242 11.24 10.58 2.40
N MET A 243 10.24 11.36 2.00
CA MET A 243 10.43 12.77 1.64
C MET A 243 11.02 13.56 2.80
N ASN A 244 12.02 14.39 2.54
CA ASN A 244 12.48 15.39 3.50
C ASN A 244 11.37 16.41 3.72
N LEU A 245 10.95 16.62 4.94
CA LEU A 245 9.91 17.57 5.34
C LEU A 245 10.54 18.60 6.26
N LEU A 246 10.73 19.81 5.75
CA LEU A 246 11.47 20.88 6.38
C LEU A 246 10.51 21.97 6.86
N PRO A 247 10.18 22.03 8.16
CA PRO A 247 9.34 23.09 8.69
C PRO A 247 10.09 24.43 8.67
N GLY A 248 9.40 25.51 8.26
CA GLY A 248 10.00 26.81 8.16
C GLY A 248 9.00 27.93 7.88
N ARG A 249 9.53 29.10 7.55
CA ARG A 249 8.76 30.31 7.23
C ARG A 249 9.14 30.83 5.86
N ALA A 250 8.14 30.99 5.01
CA ALA A 250 8.28 31.57 3.69
C ALA A 250 8.02 33.09 3.72
N GLU A 251 8.84 33.85 2.99
CA GLU A 251 8.67 35.29 2.71
C GLU A 251 9.12 35.55 1.27
N GLY A 252 8.18 35.54 0.34
CA GLY A 252 8.44 35.63 -1.09
C GLY A 252 9.36 34.50 -1.59
N ARG A 253 10.59 34.87 -1.96
CA ARG A 253 11.62 33.92 -2.44
C ARG A 253 12.61 33.46 -1.34
N ARG A 254 12.28 33.68 -0.08
CA ARG A 254 13.09 33.21 1.06
C ARG A 254 12.31 32.19 1.85
N PHE A 255 13.00 31.12 2.22
CA PHE A 255 12.46 30.12 3.12
C PHE A 255 13.44 29.90 4.27
N THR A 256 13.04 30.19 5.49
CA THR A 256 13.90 30.13 6.67
C THR A 256 13.57 28.90 7.51
N ILE A 257 14.59 28.08 7.78
CA ILE A 257 14.58 26.87 8.59
C ILE A 257 15.54 27.10 9.77
N GLY A 258 15.01 27.32 10.97
CA GLY A 258 15.87 27.73 12.10
C GLY A 258 16.73 28.94 11.75
N ASP A 259 18.05 28.77 11.76
CA ASP A 259 19.04 29.82 11.48
C ASP A 259 19.44 29.90 9.99
N VAL A 260 18.96 28.97 9.16
CA VAL A 260 19.33 28.87 7.74
C VAL A 260 18.24 29.47 6.87
N THR A 261 18.62 30.40 5.99
CA THR A 261 17.73 30.94 4.96
C THR A 261 18.09 30.39 3.60
N LEU A 262 17.13 29.73 2.96
CA LEU A 262 17.21 29.23 1.60
C LEU A 262 16.69 30.29 0.63
N ASN A 263 17.40 30.54 -0.45
CA ASN A 263 16.92 31.34 -1.55
C ASN A 263 16.20 30.41 -2.55
N LEU A 264 14.94 30.72 -2.83
CA LEU A 264 14.12 29.97 -3.76
C LEU A 264 14.23 30.60 -5.16
N VAL A 265 14.29 29.76 -6.19
CA VAL A 265 14.26 30.22 -7.59
C VAL A 265 12.90 30.82 -7.92
N GLU A 266 11.82 30.21 -7.45
CA GLU A 266 10.45 30.72 -7.54
C GLU A 266 9.91 31.08 -6.15
N PRO A 267 8.97 32.05 -6.06
CA PRO A 267 8.38 32.37 -4.77
C PRO A 267 7.59 31.18 -4.20
N ALA A 268 7.58 31.07 -2.88
CA ALA A 268 6.69 30.13 -2.21
C ALA A 268 5.22 30.41 -2.57
N PRO A 269 4.33 29.41 -2.52
CA PRO A 269 2.92 29.59 -2.91
C PRO A 269 2.17 30.62 -2.03
N ARG A 270 2.66 30.85 -0.82
CA ARG A 270 2.20 31.90 0.10
C ARG A 270 3.26 32.20 1.15
N ASP A 271 3.15 33.37 1.77
CA ASP A 271 3.98 33.70 2.94
C ASP A 271 3.45 33.03 4.22
N GLY A 272 4.33 32.88 5.21
CA GLY A 272 4.00 32.34 6.53
C GLY A 272 4.60 30.98 6.82
N ALA A 273 4.06 30.32 7.83
CA ALA A 273 4.53 29.00 8.25
C ALA A 273 4.14 27.92 7.23
N LEU A 274 5.13 27.26 6.66
CA LEU A 274 4.99 26.17 5.68
C LEU A 274 5.94 25.02 6.02
N ILE A 275 5.68 23.87 5.43
CA ILE A 275 6.60 22.76 5.39
C ILE A 275 7.02 22.57 3.93
N LEU A 276 8.33 22.66 3.69
CA LEU A 276 8.94 22.40 2.39
C LEU A 276 9.26 20.92 2.27
N GLY A 277 8.73 20.26 1.26
CA GLY A 277 9.00 18.86 0.95
C GLY A 277 9.97 18.72 -0.23
N ALA A 278 10.99 17.88 -0.09
CA ALA A 278 11.87 17.49 -1.19
C ALA A 278 12.20 16.00 -1.10
N ARG A 279 12.00 15.27 -2.20
CA ARG A 279 12.35 13.84 -2.23
C ARG A 279 13.85 13.63 -2.35
N PRO A 280 14.42 12.62 -1.68
CA PRO A 280 15.86 12.35 -1.66
C PRO A 280 16.49 12.23 -3.05
N GLU A 281 15.79 11.62 -3.99
CA GLU A 281 16.23 11.42 -5.38
C GLU A 281 16.15 12.67 -6.25
N HIS A 282 15.49 13.72 -5.79
CA HIS A 282 15.41 15.01 -6.49
C HIS A 282 16.38 16.06 -5.93
N ILE A 283 17.15 15.68 -4.92
CA ILE A 283 18.18 16.54 -4.32
C ILE A 283 19.52 16.14 -4.88
N GLU A 284 20.23 17.10 -5.46
CA GLU A 284 21.55 16.88 -6.03
C GLU A 284 22.60 17.54 -5.16
N ILE A 285 23.74 16.88 -4.98
CA ILE A 285 24.94 17.46 -4.35
C ILE A 285 25.75 18.12 -5.47
N ARG A 286 25.83 19.46 -5.44
CA ARG A 286 26.57 20.26 -6.44
C ARG A 286 27.46 21.30 -5.78
N ALA A 287 28.61 21.65 -6.42
CA ALA A 287 29.50 22.67 -5.90
C ALA A 287 28.82 24.05 -5.78
N GLU A 288 27.91 24.38 -6.71
CA GLU A 288 27.19 25.64 -6.78
C GLU A 288 25.74 25.53 -6.28
N GLY A 289 25.47 24.56 -5.38
CA GLY A 289 24.15 24.39 -4.77
C GLY A 289 23.80 25.56 -3.84
N GLU A 290 22.50 25.83 -3.69
CA GLU A 290 22.01 26.96 -2.89
C GLU A 290 21.84 26.62 -1.41
N TRP A 291 21.63 25.33 -1.06
CA TRP A 291 21.33 24.90 0.30
C TRP A 291 22.55 24.27 0.97
N PRO A 292 23.02 24.77 2.11
CA PRO A 292 24.15 24.20 2.82
C PRO A 292 23.75 22.89 3.51
N LEU A 293 24.62 21.88 3.46
CA LEU A 293 24.45 20.61 4.16
C LEU A 293 25.75 20.24 4.88
N LYS A 294 25.67 19.99 6.18
CA LYS A 294 26.79 19.39 6.94
C LYS A 294 26.56 17.88 6.98
N ILE A 295 27.46 17.13 6.34
CA ILE A 295 27.36 15.68 6.23
C ILE A 295 27.58 15.03 7.59
N GLU A 296 26.67 14.13 7.97
CA GLU A 296 26.77 13.33 9.19
C GLU A 296 27.22 11.90 8.87
N MET A 297 26.58 11.26 7.88
CA MET A 297 26.80 9.86 7.56
C MET A 297 26.48 9.55 6.09
N VAL A 298 27.12 8.51 5.56
CA VAL A 298 26.81 7.94 4.25
C VAL A 298 26.55 6.45 4.40
N GLU A 299 25.38 6.00 3.98
CA GLU A 299 24.95 4.61 4.00
C GLU A 299 25.02 4.01 2.59
N MET A 300 25.62 2.80 2.45
CA MET A 300 25.74 2.10 1.18
C MET A 300 24.65 1.05 1.06
N LEU A 301 23.79 1.18 0.07
CA LEU A 301 22.68 0.23 -0.20
C LEU A 301 22.87 -0.58 -1.49
N GLY A 302 24.11 -0.78 -1.92
CA GLY A 302 24.45 -1.53 -3.13
C GLY A 302 24.49 -0.62 -4.36
N ALA A 303 23.40 -0.50 -5.10
CA ALA A 303 23.33 0.33 -6.32
C ALA A 303 23.21 1.84 -6.02
N GLU A 304 22.90 2.21 -4.80
CA GLU A 304 22.69 3.59 -4.37
C GLU A 304 23.30 3.84 -2.99
N ARG A 305 23.52 5.12 -2.67
CA ARG A 305 23.94 5.58 -1.35
C ARG A 305 22.96 6.61 -0.83
N ILE A 306 22.73 6.59 0.49
CA ILE A 306 21.98 7.63 1.17
C ILE A 306 22.96 8.48 1.97
N VAL A 307 23.00 9.75 1.65
CA VAL A 307 23.80 10.76 2.36
C VAL A 307 22.89 11.44 3.36
N TYR A 308 23.21 11.35 4.63
CA TYR A 308 22.53 12.04 5.72
C TYR A 308 23.35 13.26 6.15
N GLY A 309 22.67 14.35 6.39
CA GLY A 309 23.32 15.57 6.88
C GLY A 309 22.32 16.57 7.45
N HIS A 310 22.85 17.60 8.08
CA HIS A 310 22.04 18.65 8.69
C HIS A 310 21.98 19.91 7.84
N LEU A 311 20.76 20.38 7.61
CA LEU A 311 20.44 21.70 7.08
C LEU A 311 19.85 22.52 8.24
N GLY A 312 20.69 23.31 8.88
CA GLY A 312 20.34 23.91 10.17
C GLY A 312 20.13 22.83 11.24
N SER A 313 18.95 22.81 11.84
CA SER A 313 18.53 21.78 12.83
C SER A 313 17.93 20.54 12.20
N GLU A 314 17.57 20.60 10.93
CA GLU A 314 16.80 19.54 10.27
C GLU A 314 17.71 18.49 9.63
N LEU A 315 17.41 17.22 9.86
CA LEU A 315 18.06 16.10 9.19
C LEU A 315 17.51 15.97 7.76
N VAL A 316 18.44 15.98 6.79
CA VAL A 316 18.12 15.80 5.36
C VAL A 316 18.79 14.55 4.85
N ASN A 317 18.08 13.78 4.07
CA ASN A 317 18.63 12.64 3.35
C ASN A 317 18.63 12.91 1.83
N VAL A 318 19.73 12.52 1.18
CA VAL A 318 19.93 12.66 -0.27
C VAL A 318 20.29 11.31 -0.84
N ARG A 319 19.63 10.90 -1.92
CA ARG A 319 19.94 9.65 -2.62
C ARG A 319 20.84 9.94 -3.82
N ILE A 320 21.99 9.29 -3.86
CA ILE A 320 22.95 9.37 -4.97
C ILE A 320 23.24 7.99 -5.54
N ASP A 321 23.70 7.93 -6.79
CA ASP A 321 24.15 6.68 -7.40
C ASP A 321 25.43 6.16 -6.71
N ALA A 322 25.58 4.83 -6.64
CA ALA A 322 26.77 4.22 -6.03
C ALA A 322 28.07 4.56 -6.76
N THR A 323 28.00 4.97 -8.02
CA THR A 323 29.15 5.38 -8.85
C THR A 323 29.54 6.84 -8.65
N ASP A 324 28.65 7.65 -8.06
CA ASP A 324 28.96 9.05 -7.78
C ASP A 324 30.00 9.19 -6.67
N VAL A 325 30.73 10.32 -6.68
CA VAL A 325 31.67 10.64 -5.62
C VAL A 325 30.87 11.01 -4.36
N ALA A 326 30.92 10.13 -3.37
CA ALA A 326 30.25 10.39 -2.10
C ALA A 326 31.09 11.33 -1.21
N PRO A 327 30.46 12.29 -0.52
CA PRO A 327 31.10 13.07 0.51
C PRO A 327 31.43 12.18 1.73
N HIS A 328 32.31 12.67 2.62
CA HIS A 328 32.66 12.02 3.88
C HIS A 328 31.91 12.66 5.05
N ALA A 329 31.76 11.90 6.13
CA ALA A 329 31.27 12.47 7.38
C ALA A 329 32.10 13.65 7.84
N GLY A 330 31.48 14.77 8.19
CA GLY A 330 32.12 16.03 8.56
C GLY A 330 32.29 17.02 7.40
N ASP A 331 32.16 16.60 6.15
CA ASP A 331 32.27 17.48 5.00
C ASP A 331 31.10 18.49 4.97
N GLN A 332 31.37 19.64 4.32
CA GLN A 332 30.37 20.63 3.95
C GLN A 332 30.00 20.40 2.48
N ALA A 333 28.74 20.16 2.22
CA ALA A 333 28.22 20.04 0.87
C ALA A 333 27.20 21.15 0.58
N ARG A 334 26.88 21.29 -0.69
CA ARG A 334 25.80 22.17 -1.13
C ARG A 334 24.80 21.35 -1.94
N LEU A 335 23.52 21.64 -1.69
CA LEU A 335 22.42 20.95 -2.33
C LEU A 335 21.76 21.87 -3.35
N HIS A 336 21.31 21.27 -4.43
CA HIS A 336 20.43 21.87 -5.43
C HIS A 336 19.16 21.05 -5.56
N VAL A 337 18.01 21.71 -5.66
CA VAL A 337 16.70 21.08 -5.92
C VAL A 337 15.97 21.90 -6.98
N ASP A 338 15.61 21.25 -8.09
CA ASP A 338 14.76 21.92 -9.09
C ASP A 338 13.39 22.24 -8.48
N THR A 339 12.93 23.49 -8.71
CA THR A 339 11.66 23.98 -8.14
C THR A 339 10.45 23.13 -8.46
N ARG A 340 10.48 22.43 -9.62
CA ARG A 340 9.42 21.49 -10.04
C ARG A 340 9.25 20.32 -9.10
N HIS A 341 10.28 20.00 -8.30
CA HIS A 341 10.32 18.89 -7.36
C HIS A 341 10.11 19.32 -5.91
N LEU A 342 9.85 20.61 -5.68
CA LEU A 342 9.48 21.12 -4.37
C LEU A 342 7.99 20.90 -4.11
N HIS A 343 7.70 20.47 -2.91
CA HIS A 343 6.35 20.28 -2.40
C HIS A 343 6.10 21.23 -1.24
N TRP A 344 4.91 21.77 -1.17
CA TRP A 344 4.55 22.71 -0.13
C TRP A 344 3.34 22.23 0.65
N PHE A 345 3.45 22.31 1.97
CA PHE A 345 2.38 21.90 2.88
C PHE A 345 2.14 23.01 3.90
N ASP A 346 0.89 23.16 4.28
CA ASP A 346 0.50 24.04 5.38
C ASP A 346 1.03 23.49 6.71
N ALA A 347 1.72 24.29 7.50
CA ALA A 347 2.37 23.85 8.73
C ALA A 347 1.39 23.44 9.83
N GLN A 348 0.14 23.95 9.79
CA GLN A 348 -0.87 23.67 10.81
C GLN A 348 -1.73 22.44 10.46
N SER A 349 -2.23 22.38 9.24
CA SER A 349 -3.10 21.31 8.78
C SER A 349 -2.35 20.08 8.22
N GLY A 350 -1.10 20.28 7.80
CA GLY A 350 -0.33 19.26 7.08
C GLY A 350 -0.82 18.98 5.66
N GLN A 351 -1.78 19.75 5.18
CA GLN A 351 -2.34 19.61 3.83
C GLN A 351 -1.45 20.28 2.77
N ARG A 352 -1.45 19.71 1.57
CA ARG A 352 -0.77 20.33 0.41
C ARG A 352 -1.34 21.69 0.08
N VAL A 353 -0.47 22.66 -0.25
CA VAL A 353 -0.83 24.01 -0.65
C VAL A 353 -0.74 24.17 -2.17
#